data_feba641f3ea923423018c8fda835667b
#
_entry.id   feba641f3ea923423018c8fda835667b
#
_cell.length_a   1.000
_cell.length_b   1.000
_cell.length_c   1.000
_cell.angle_alpha   90.00
_cell.angle_beta   90.00
_cell.angle_gamma   90.00
#
_symmetry.space_group_name_H-M   'P 1'
#
loop_
_entity.id
_entity.type
_entity.pdbx_description
1 polymer ?
#
loop_
_entity_poly.entity_id
_entity_poly.type
_entity_poly.pdbx_seq_one_letter_code
_entity_poly.pdbx_strand_id
1 'polypeptide(L)'
;MAKDLPIDKLLRECGFATDSAQGAARQALFEAGILNPRKERIVEWKRGEVEACLKARLTLLCEACRGGGLGEAYPEAIVAGQGDRCIVCEGSSNRRGALLLIDACRRANYHRVIIVGGSADIRQQVPLLLDQDLDVRMVDGTVARPGRDVQREVDGADVVILLGSTELNHTVSATWAGPKLVATNSRGISAFLAEAAEKIRARATRASG
;
A
#
# COMPACT_ATOMS: atom_id res chain seq x y z
N MET A 1 -13.01 -21.65 -36.63
CA MET A 1 -14.10 -21.63 -35.62
C MET A 1 -13.70 -20.67 -34.52
N ALA A 2 -14.52 -19.69 -34.19
CA ALA A 2 -14.27 -18.79 -33.06
C ALA A 2 -14.31 -19.61 -31.76
N LYS A 3 -13.29 -19.50 -30.96
CA LYS A 3 -13.18 -20.23 -29.68
C LYS A 3 -14.05 -19.52 -28.66
N ASP A 4 -14.95 -20.25 -28.03
CA ASP A 4 -15.80 -19.74 -26.96
C ASP A 4 -15.15 -19.93 -25.60
N LEU A 5 -15.15 -18.87 -24.80
CA LEU A 5 -14.63 -18.87 -23.41
C LEU A 5 -15.78 -18.93 -22.41
N PRO A 6 -15.68 -19.70 -21.32
CA PRO A 6 -16.57 -19.59 -20.18
C PRO A 6 -16.46 -18.18 -19.58
N ILE A 7 -17.58 -17.53 -19.33
CA ILE A 7 -17.61 -16.16 -18.79
C ILE A 7 -16.94 -16.11 -17.41
N ASP A 8 -17.22 -17.05 -16.51
CA ASP A 8 -16.63 -17.08 -15.17
C ASP A 8 -15.10 -17.20 -15.19
N LYS A 9 -14.56 -17.94 -16.19
CA LYS A 9 -13.11 -17.99 -16.38
C LYS A 9 -12.56 -16.64 -16.79
N LEU A 10 -13.19 -15.96 -17.74
CA LEU A 10 -12.78 -14.64 -18.18
C LEU A 10 -12.87 -13.61 -17.04
N LEU A 11 -13.95 -13.63 -16.26
CA LEU A 11 -14.12 -12.72 -15.12
C LEU A 11 -13.03 -12.94 -14.05
N ARG A 12 -12.65 -14.19 -13.75
CA ARG A 12 -11.52 -14.46 -12.85
C ARG A 12 -10.21 -13.94 -13.39
N GLU A 13 -9.94 -14.10 -14.68
CA GLU A 13 -8.76 -13.56 -15.35
C GLU A 13 -8.75 -12.02 -15.32
N CYS A 14 -9.92 -11.37 -15.27
CA CYS A 14 -10.06 -9.92 -15.08
C CYS A 14 -9.97 -9.48 -13.60
N GLY A 15 -9.76 -10.41 -12.65
CA GLY A 15 -9.62 -10.09 -11.22
C GLY A 15 -10.88 -10.30 -10.38
N PHE A 16 -12.02 -10.67 -10.98
CA PHE A 16 -13.29 -10.92 -10.30
C PHE A 16 -13.36 -12.40 -9.85
N ALA A 17 -12.63 -12.74 -8.78
CA ALA A 17 -12.48 -14.16 -8.38
C ALA A 17 -13.57 -14.66 -7.41
N THR A 18 -14.22 -13.76 -6.66
CA THR A 18 -15.30 -14.11 -5.72
C THR A 18 -16.67 -14.11 -6.41
N ASP A 19 -17.61 -14.88 -5.88
CA ASP A 19 -18.99 -14.95 -6.43
C ASP A 19 -19.65 -13.56 -6.43
N SER A 20 -19.48 -12.78 -5.39
CA SER A 20 -19.99 -11.41 -5.30
C SER A 20 -19.37 -10.51 -6.37
N ALA A 21 -18.04 -10.57 -6.58
CA ALA A 21 -17.36 -9.82 -7.61
C ALA A 21 -17.80 -10.23 -9.02
N GLN A 22 -17.97 -11.52 -9.26
CA GLN A 22 -18.49 -12.04 -10.53
C GLN A 22 -19.93 -11.60 -10.79
N GLY A 23 -20.77 -11.58 -9.75
CA GLY A 23 -22.14 -11.07 -9.84
C GLY A 23 -22.19 -9.61 -10.29
N ALA A 24 -21.38 -8.76 -9.64
CA ALA A 24 -21.28 -7.33 -10.01
C ALA A 24 -20.72 -7.14 -11.43
N ALA A 25 -19.71 -7.93 -11.82
CA ALA A 25 -19.14 -7.87 -13.16
C ALA A 25 -20.17 -8.31 -14.23
N ARG A 26 -20.93 -9.39 -13.99
CA ARG A 26 -21.99 -9.84 -14.88
C ARG A 26 -23.08 -8.78 -15.03
N GLN A 27 -23.48 -8.14 -13.92
CA GLN A 27 -24.46 -7.06 -13.95
C GLN A 27 -23.98 -5.87 -14.80
N ALA A 28 -22.75 -5.42 -14.61
CA ALA A 28 -22.16 -4.33 -15.39
C ALA A 28 -22.10 -4.65 -16.90
N LEU A 29 -21.78 -5.89 -17.27
CA LEU A 29 -21.77 -6.34 -18.67
C LEU A 29 -23.17 -6.45 -19.27
N PHE A 30 -24.15 -6.85 -18.46
CA PHE A 30 -25.55 -6.89 -18.87
C PHE A 30 -26.09 -5.48 -19.14
N GLU A 31 -25.87 -4.55 -18.24
CA GLU A 31 -26.26 -3.15 -18.40
C GLU A 31 -25.58 -2.47 -19.60
N ALA A 32 -24.38 -2.91 -19.95
CA ALA A 32 -23.67 -2.47 -21.15
C ALA A 32 -24.14 -3.15 -22.45
N GLY A 33 -25.07 -4.11 -22.38
CA GLY A 33 -25.56 -4.86 -23.54
C GLY A 33 -24.55 -5.86 -24.13
N ILE A 34 -23.44 -6.12 -23.43
CA ILE A 34 -22.39 -7.06 -23.87
C ILE A 34 -22.78 -8.51 -23.57
N LEU A 35 -23.49 -8.70 -22.47
CA LEU A 35 -23.89 -10.00 -21.96
C LEU A 35 -25.41 -10.11 -21.82
N ASN A 36 -25.95 -11.29 -22.18
CA ASN A 36 -27.31 -11.66 -21.82
C ASN A 36 -27.28 -12.47 -20.50
N PRO A 37 -28.22 -12.30 -19.56
CA PRO A 37 -28.23 -12.98 -18.25
C PRO A 37 -28.12 -14.52 -18.32
N ARG A 38 -28.62 -15.13 -19.39
CA ARG A 38 -28.57 -16.58 -19.59
C ARG A 38 -27.31 -17.08 -20.29
N LYS A 39 -26.39 -16.18 -20.65
CA LYS A 39 -25.21 -16.53 -21.44
C LYS A 39 -24.07 -16.95 -20.53
N GLU A 40 -23.58 -18.19 -20.70
CA GLU A 40 -22.48 -18.77 -19.91
C GLU A 40 -21.14 -18.70 -20.65
N ARG A 41 -21.15 -18.42 -21.95
CA ARG A 41 -19.97 -18.39 -22.80
C ARG A 41 -19.93 -17.15 -23.66
N ILE A 42 -18.73 -16.67 -23.94
CA ILE A 42 -18.50 -15.51 -24.81
C ILE A 42 -17.43 -15.85 -25.85
N VAL A 43 -17.58 -15.33 -27.05
CA VAL A 43 -16.59 -15.53 -28.11
C VAL A 43 -15.31 -14.77 -27.79
N GLU A 44 -14.15 -15.40 -28.02
CA GLU A 44 -12.84 -14.89 -27.57
C GLU A 44 -12.52 -13.47 -28.11
N TRP A 45 -12.94 -13.12 -29.30
CA TRP A 45 -12.69 -11.80 -29.87
C TRP A 45 -13.40 -10.66 -29.10
N LYS A 46 -14.41 -10.93 -28.29
CA LYS A 46 -15.06 -9.95 -27.40
C LYS A 46 -14.32 -9.71 -26.09
N ARG A 47 -13.23 -10.41 -25.81
CA ARG A 47 -12.44 -10.26 -24.57
C ARG A 47 -12.07 -8.80 -24.31
N GLY A 48 -11.52 -8.10 -25.30
CA GLY A 48 -11.11 -6.70 -25.16
C GLY A 48 -12.28 -5.77 -24.84
N GLU A 49 -13.45 -6.01 -25.44
CA GLU A 49 -14.67 -5.26 -25.15
C GLU A 49 -15.14 -5.46 -23.70
N VAL A 50 -15.10 -6.71 -23.21
CA VAL A 50 -15.41 -7.05 -21.81
C VAL A 50 -14.46 -6.37 -20.85
N GLU A 51 -13.15 -6.51 -21.07
CA GLU A 51 -12.11 -5.92 -20.19
C GLU A 51 -12.24 -4.38 -20.14
N ALA A 52 -12.44 -3.74 -21.26
CA ALA A 52 -12.64 -2.29 -21.34
C ALA A 52 -13.90 -1.83 -20.59
N CYS A 53 -15.01 -2.56 -20.77
CA CYS A 53 -16.27 -2.26 -20.08
C CYS A 53 -16.12 -2.40 -18.56
N LEU A 54 -15.54 -3.51 -18.10
CA LEU A 54 -15.34 -3.75 -16.67
C LEU A 54 -14.40 -2.71 -16.04
N LYS A 55 -13.29 -2.38 -16.71
CA LYS A 55 -12.36 -1.34 -16.25
C LYS A 55 -12.99 0.05 -16.16
N ALA A 56 -13.90 0.37 -17.07
CA ALA A 56 -14.58 1.67 -17.08
C ALA A 56 -15.67 1.79 -16.01
N ARG A 57 -16.29 0.68 -15.61
CA ARG A 57 -17.46 0.68 -14.72
C ARG A 57 -17.19 0.23 -13.31
N LEU A 58 -16.13 -0.56 -13.09
CA LEU A 58 -15.87 -1.20 -11.80
C LEU A 58 -14.48 -0.89 -11.29
N THR A 59 -14.40 -0.51 -10.03
CA THR A 59 -13.15 -0.30 -9.31
C THR A 59 -12.83 -1.52 -8.46
N LEU A 60 -11.62 -2.05 -8.59
CA LEU A 60 -11.17 -3.22 -7.83
C LEU A 60 -10.20 -2.83 -6.72
N LEU A 61 -10.42 -3.36 -5.51
CA LEU A 61 -9.50 -3.29 -4.38
C LEU A 61 -9.11 -4.70 -3.92
N CYS A 62 -7.86 -4.92 -3.53
CA CYS A 62 -7.51 -6.15 -2.82
C CYS A 62 -7.94 -6.08 -1.34
N GLU A 63 -8.13 -7.25 -0.72
CA GLU A 63 -8.51 -7.33 0.70
C GLU A 63 -7.55 -6.57 1.63
N ALA A 64 -6.25 -6.67 1.36
CA ALA A 64 -5.24 -6.01 2.18
C ALA A 64 -5.31 -4.47 2.09
N CYS A 65 -5.66 -3.87 0.95
CA CYS A 65 -5.88 -2.43 0.85
C CYS A 65 -7.19 -2.01 1.52
N ARG A 66 -8.25 -2.81 1.37
CA ARG A 66 -9.52 -2.56 2.04
C ARG A 66 -9.38 -2.66 3.56
N GLY A 67 -8.79 -3.75 4.07
CA GLY A 67 -8.59 -3.95 5.51
C GLY A 67 -7.60 -2.97 6.14
N GLY A 68 -6.64 -2.44 5.36
CA GLY A 68 -5.68 -1.44 5.82
C GLY A 68 -6.20 0.00 5.88
N GLY A 69 -7.47 0.25 5.51
CA GLY A 69 -8.08 1.59 5.49
C GLY A 69 -7.80 2.39 4.22
N LEU A 70 -7.01 1.86 3.26
CA LEU A 70 -6.74 2.53 1.99
C LEU A 70 -7.95 2.50 1.04
N GLY A 71 -8.99 1.75 1.40
CA GLY A 71 -10.23 1.65 0.64
C GLY A 71 -11.27 2.71 0.95
N GLU A 72 -11.06 3.57 1.94
CA GLU A 72 -12.03 4.60 2.35
C GLU A 72 -12.38 5.58 1.23
N ALA A 73 -11.41 5.89 0.36
CA ALA A 73 -11.62 6.73 -0.82
C ALA A 73 -12.42 6.03 -1.95
N TYR A 74 -12.70 4.74 -1.81
CA TYR A 74 -13.35 3.91 -2.83
C TYR A 74 -14.47 3.05 -2.21
N PRO A 75 -15.54 3.65 -1.67
CA PRO A 75 -16.58 2.92 -0.94
C PRO A 75 -17.29 1.87 -1.80
N GLU A 76 -17.48 2.14 -3.08
CA GLU A 76 -18.14 1.26 -4.06
C GLU A 76 -17.20 0.22 -4.69
N ALA A 77 -15.92 0.17 -4.27
CA ALA A 77 -14.97 -0.75 -4.88
C ALA A 77 -15.27 -2.20 -4.51
N ILE A 78 -15.14 -3.06 -5.49
CA ILE A 78 -15.30 -4.50 -5.36
C ILE A 78 -13.99 -5.11 -4.88
N VAL A 79 -14.05 -6.08 -3.98
CA VAL A 79 -12.85 -6.80 -3.53
C VAL A 79 -12.37 -7.73 -4.63
N ALA A 80 -11.18 -7.47 -5.16
CA ALA A 80 -10.51 -8.29 -6.15
C ALA A 80 -9.92 -9.55 -5.51
N GLY A 81 -10.06 -10.67 -6.19
CA GLY A 81 -9.40 -11.92 -5.76
C GLY A 81 -7.90 -11.93 -6.01
N GLN A 82 -7.39 -11.06 -6.90
CA GLN A 82 -5.99 -10.93 -7.25
C GLN A 82 -5.51 -9.50 -6.98
N GLY A 83 -4.37 -9.39 -6.30
CA GLY A 83 -3.83 -8.10 -5.87
C GLY A 83 -3.33 -7.22 -7.03
N ASP A 84 -2.87 -7.80 -8.13
CA ASP A 84 -2.36 -7.11 -9.32
C ASP A 84 -3.41 -6.22 -10.02
N ARG A 85 -4.68 -6.47 -9.78
CA ARG A 85 -5.81 -5.68 -10.29
C ARG A 85 -6.29 -4.60 -9.31
N CYS A 86 -5.67 -4.47 -8.16
CA CYS A 86 -6.02 -3.45 -7.16
C CYS A 86 -5.62 -2.06 -7.66
N ILE A 87 -6.58 -1.13 -7.75
CA ILE A 87 -6.34 0.25 -8.21
C ILE A 87 -5.38 1.02 -7.29
N VAL A 88 -5.27 0.62 -6.01
CA VAL A 88 -4.44 1.30 -5.02
C VAL A 88 -2.99 0.82 -5.06
N CYS A 89 -2.77 -0.49 -4.86
CA CYS A 89 -1.42 -1.03 -4.74
C CYS A 89 -0.87 -1.66 -6.02
N GLU A 90 -1.70 -1.90 -7.03
CA GLU A 90 -1.32 -2.54 -8.30
C GLU A 90 -0.56 -3.86 -8.09
N GLY A 91 -0.90 -4.61 -7.03
CA GLY A 91 -0.24 -5.84 -6.64
C GLY A 91 1.07 -5.67 -5.86
N SER A 92 1.63 -4.46 -5.78
CA SER A 92 2.88 -4.21 -5.06
C SER A 92 2.65 -4.11 -3.55
N SER A 93 3.25 -5.03 -2.79
CA SER A 93 3.24 -4.96 -1.33
C SER A 93 4.02 -3.75 -0.80
N ASN A 94 5.12 -3.37 -1.46
CA ASN A 94 5.91 -2.20 -1.08
C ASN A 94 5.12 -0.90 -1.27
N ARG A 95 4.43 -0.75 -2.41
CA ARG A 95 3.53 0.38 -2.65
C ARG A 95 2.41 0.45 -1.61
N ARG A 96 1.81 -0.69 -1.25
CA ARG A 96 0.80 -0.74 -0.19
C ARG A 96 1.36 -0.29 1.16
N GLY A 97 2.55 -0.79 1.56
CA GLY A 97 3.20 -0.36 2.80
C GLY A 97 3.49 1.14 2.82
N ALA A 98 3.97 1.69 1.70
CA ALA A 98 4.21 3.12 1.55
C ALA A 98 2.91 3.94 1.71
N LEU A 99 1.84 3.56 1.03
CA LEU A 99 0.55 4.24 1.13
C LEU A 99 -0.06 4.19 2.54
N LEU A 100 0.13 3.07 3.26
CA LEU A 100 -0.28 2.97 4.67
C LEU A 100 0.50 3.96 5.55
N LEU A 101 1.81 4.10 5.34
CA LEU A 101 2.63 5.05 6.08
C LEU A 101 2.25 6.50 5.74
N ILE A 102 2.07 6.82 4.46
CA ILE A 102 1.64 8.14 3.99
C ILE A 102 0.30 8.53 4.64
N ASP A 103 -0.69 7.64 4.61
CA ASP A 103 -2.00 7.88 5.25
C ASP A 103 -1.85 8.12 6.77
N ALA A 104 -1.07 7.28 7.45
CA ALA A 104 -0.83 7.43 8.88
C ALA A 104 -0.14 8.77 9.22
N CYS A 105 0.85 9.18 8.44
CA CYS A 105 1.55 10.45 8.59
C CYS A 105 0.61 11.64 8.33
N ARG A 106 -0.19 11.60 7.27
CA ARG A 106 -1.17 12.65 6.97
C ARG A 106 -2.20 12.83 8.09
N ARG A 107 -2.75 11.74 8.63
CA ARG A 107 -3.70 11.79 9.77
C ARG A 107 -3.06 12.34 11.04
N ALA A 108 -1.77 12.12 11.25
CA ALA A 108 -1.00 12.66 12.36
C ALA A 108 -0.43 14.07 12.11
N ASN A 109 -0.65 14.65 10.91
CA ASN A 109 -0.06 15.91 10.45
C ASN A 109 1.48 15.89 10.46
N TYR A 110 2.06 14.74 10.08
CA TYR A 110 3.50 14.55 9.93
C TYR A 110 3.91 14.71 8.47
N HIS A 111 4.92 15.54 8.21
CA HIS A 111 5.45 15.83 6.87
C HIS A 111 6.90 15.43 6.73
N ARG A 112 7.71 15.57 7.80
CA ARG A 112 9.14 15.28 7.82
C ARG A 112 9.41 13.98 8.54
N VAL A 113 9.88 12.99 7.78
CA VAL A 113 10.13 11.64 8.26
C VAL A 113 11.61 11.30 8.16
N ILE A 114 12.23 10.95 9.27
CA ILE A 114 13.59 10.39 9.26
C ILE A 114 13.49 8.88 9.43
N ILE A 115 14.18 8.12 8.56
CA ILE A 115 14.26 6.67 8.66
C ILE A 115 15.72 6.28 8.89
N VAL A 116 16.00 5.64 10.03
CA VAL A 116 17.34 5.26 10.47
C VAL A 116 17.55 3.77 10.30
N GLY A 117 18.62 3.37 9.62
CA GLY A 117 18.97 1.99 9.34
C GLY A 117 18.57 1.54 7.93
N GLY A 118 18.50 0.23 7.75
CA GLY A 118 18.23 -0.39 6.44
C GLY A 118 19.49 -0.65 5.61
N SER A 119 19.41 -1.68 4.75
CA SER A 119 20.46 -1.97 3.77
C SER A 119 20.54 -0.85 2.73
N ALA A 120 21.60 -0.85 1.91
CA ALA A 120 21.75 0.11 0.82
C ALA A 120 20.53 0.10 -0.13
N ASP A 121 19.98 -1.08 -0.44
CA ASP A 121 18.80 -1.23 -1.29
C ASP A 121 17.56 -0.58 -0.67
N ILE A 122 17.33 -0.78 0.63
CA ILE A 122 16.22 -0.15 1.35
C ILE A 122 16.36 1.37 1.30
N ARG A 123 17.58 1.89 1.54
CA ARG A 123 17.84 3.34 1.51
C ARG A 123 17.66 3.97 0.13
N GLN A 124 17.79 3.19 -0.94
CA GLN A 124 17.52 3.66 -2.30
C GLN A 124 16.04 3.56 -2.68
N GLN A 125 15.37 2.46 -2.31
CA GLN A 125 14.00 2.19 -2.74
C GLN A 125 12.95 2.97 -1.94
N VAL A 126 13.14 3.14 -0.64
CA VAL A 126 12.13 3.76 0.23
C VAL A 126 11.83 5.22 -0.13
N PRO A 127 12.81 6.10 -0.40
CA PRO A 127 12.52 7.43 -0.87
C PRO A 127 11.66 7.44 -2.15
N LEU A 128 11.98 6.60 -3.12
CA LEU A 128 11.22 6.53 -4.38
C LEU A 128 9.73 6.18 -4.19
N LEU A 129 9.38 5.54 -3.07
CA LEU A 129 8.01 5.19 -2.72
C LEU A 129 7.28 6.29 -1.94
N LEU A 130 8.00 7.20 -1.29
CA LEU A 130 7.46 8.15 -0.31
C LEU A 130 7.65 9.64 -0.68
N ASP A 131 8.69 10.00 -1.44
CA ASP A 131 9.14 11.39 -1.65
C ASP A 131 8.12 12.32 -2.33
N GLN A 132 7.13 11.77 -3.01
CA GLN A 132 6.06 12.60 -3.60
C GLN A 132 5.06 13.12 -2.57
N ASP A 133 5.00 12.48 -1.40
CA ASP A 133 4.00 12.73 -0.37
C ASP A 133 4.60 13.20 0.96
N LEU A 134 5.85 12.82 1.25
CA LEU A 134 6.55 13.07 2.51
C LEU A 134 7.98 13.57 2.23
N ASP A 135 8.47 14.48 3.06
CA ASP A 135 9.91 14.85 3.11
C ASP A 135 10.66 13.75 3.87
N VAL A 136 11.25 12.81 3.12
CA VAL A 136 11.87 11.59 3.68
C VAL A 136 13.38 11.70 3.66
N ARG A 137 14.01 11.52 4.81
CA ARG A 137 15.46 11.41 4.94
C ARG A 137 15.87 10.04 5.45
N MET A 138 16.68 9.35 4.66
CA MET A 138 17.32 8.09 5.06
C MET A 138 18.66 8.35 5.75
N VAL A 139 18.89 7.68 6.88
CA VAL A 139 20.13 7.75 7.67
C VAL A 139 20.74 6.37 7.79
N ASP A 140 22.05 6.27 7.52
CA ASP A 140 22.79 5.03 7.74
C ASP A 140 22.94 4.76 9.24
N GLY A 141 22.33 3.68 9.73
CA GLY A 141 22.35 3.30 11.14
C GLY A 141 23.67 2.66 11.59
N THR A 142 24.61 2.39 10.67
CA THR A 142 25.92 1.81 11.00
C THR A 142 26.97 2.86 11.29
N VAL A 143 26.74 4.11 10.87
CA VAL A 143 27.69 5.22 11.01
C VAL A 143 27.35 6.07 12.22
N ALA A 144 28.25 6.13 13.19
CA ALA A 144 28.12 7.02 14.35
C ALA A 144 28.19 8.48 13.90
N ARG A 145 27.31 9.32 14.44
CA ARG A 145 27.21 10.74 14.12
C ARG A 145 27.28 11.58 15.40
N PRO A 146 27.81 12.82 15.33
CA PRO A 146 27.85 13.71 16.48
C PRO A 146 26.44 13.94 17.05
N GLY A 147 26.26 13.80 18.35
CA GLY A 147 24.95 13.91 19.02
C GLY A 147 24.23 15.24 18.74
N ARG A 148 24.98 16.35 18.61
CA ARG A 148 24.42 17.67 18.27
C ARG A 148 23.76 17.69 16.88
N ASP A 149 24.34 17.00 15.91
CA ASP A 149 23.80 16.95 14.55
C ASP A 149 22.55 16.07 14.50
N VAL A 150 22.57 14.94 15.20
CA VAL A 150 21.41 14.07 15.36
C VAL A 150 20.27 14.81 16.06
N GLN A 151 20.56 15.51 17.17
CA GLN A 151 19.52 16.25 17.90
C GLN A 151 18.86 17.31 17.03
N ARG A 152 19.63 18.06 16.22
CA ARG A 152 19.08 19.05 15.29
C ARG A 152 18.18 18.41 14.24
N GLU A 153 18.52 17.21 13.76
CA GLU A 153 17.71 16.47 12.80
C GLU A 153 16.42 15.97 13.46
N VAL A 154 16.49 15.40 14.66
CA VAL A 154 15.32 14.94 15.44
C VAL A 154 14.39 16.14 15.75
N ASP A 155 14.94 17.28 16.11
CA ASP A 155 14.13 18.48 16.39
C ASP A 155 13.36 18.95 15.14
N GLY A 156 13.98 18.86 13.98
CA GLY A 156 13.37 19.23 12.69
C GLY A 156 12.43 18.19 12.09
N ALA A 157 12.42 16.95 12.58
CA ALA A 157 11.54 15.91 12.10
C ALA A 157 10.22 15.87 12.88
N ASP A 158 9.15 15.37 12.26
CA ASP A 158 7.89 15.08 12.94
C ASP A 158 7.92 13.67 13.56
N VAL A 159 8.55 12.73 12.87
CA VAL A 159 8.71 11.35 13.33
C VAL A 159 10.05 10.78 12.88
N VAL A 160 10.64 9.94 13.73
CA VAL A 160 11.85 9.16 13.45
C VAL A 160 11.49 7.68 13.48
N ILE A 161 11.71 6.97 12.39
CA ILE A 161 11.46 5.53 12.26
C ILE A 161 12.80 4.81 12.35
N LEU A 162 12.94 3.90 13.31
CA LEU A 162 14.14 3.09 13.50
C LEU A 162 13.87 1.66 12.98
N LEU A 163 14.71 1.20 12.06
CA LEU A 163 14.68 -0.18 11.58
C LEU A 163 15.51 -1.07 12.51
N GLY A 164 14.85 -1.67 13.50
CA GLY A 164 15.51 -2.54 14.48
C GLY A 164 15.95 -3.90 13.95
N SER A 165 15.53 -4.26 12.73
CA SER A 165 15.99 -5.49 12.04
C SER A 165 17.37 -5.39 11.41
N THR A 166 17.99 -4.21 11.42
CA THR A 166 19.37 -3.96 10.96
C THR A 166 20.31 -3.90 12.15
N GLU A 167 21.55 -4.38 11.98
CA GLU A 167 22.59 -4.15 12.97
C GLU A 167 22.82 -2.65 13.13
N LEU A 168 22.31 -2.11 14.22
CA LEU A 168 22.54 -0.72 14.59
C LEU A 168 23.70 -0.68 15.60
N ASN A 169 24.59 0.27 15.43
CA ASN A 169 25.54 0.58 16.46
C ASN A 169 24.77 1.02 17.73
N HIS A 170 25.06 0.45 18.90
CA HIS A 170 24.39 0.77 20.16
C HIS A 170 24.41 2.28 20.48
N THR A 171 25.47 2.97 20.11
CA THR A 171 25.57 4.42 20.26
C THR A 171 24.57 5.14 19.35
N VAL A 172 24.33 4.62 18.15
CA VAL A 172 23.36 5.21 17.19
C VAL A 172 21.94 5.07 17.73
N SER A 173 21.53 3.89 18.18
CA SER A 173 20.17 3.68 18.69
C SER A 173 19.85 4.56 19.90
N ALA A 174 20.81 4.76 20.81
CA ALA A 174 20.66 5.64 21.98
C ALA A 174 20.54 7.13 21.60
N THR A 175 21.26 7.56 20.56
CA THR A 175 21.29 8.97 20.13
C THR A 175 19.95 9.39 19.44
N TRP A 176 19.25 8.44 18.81
CA TRP A 176 17.95 8.68 18.17
C TRP A 176 16.75 8.46 19.11
N ALA A 177 17.00 8.08 20.36
CA ALA A 177 15.93 7.86 21.34
C ALA A 177 15.17 9.16 21.67
N GLY A 178 13.86 9.05 21.83
CA GLY A 178 13.03 10.20 22.16
C GLY A 178 11.54 9.99 21.85
N PRO A 179 10.68 10.97 22.16
CA PRO A 179 9.23 10.84 22.00
C PRO A 179 8.79 10.71 20.55
N LYS A 180 9.59 11.18 19.60
CA LYS A 180 9.32 11.08 18.17
C LYS A 180 9.72 9.72 17.55
N LEU A 181 10.42 8.85 18.32
CA LEU A 181 10.93 7.57 17.84
C LEU A 181 9.81 6.53 17.67
N VAL A 182 9.75 5.90 16.51
CA VAL A 182 8.96 4.72 16.18
C VAL A 182 9.92 3.59 15.80
N ALA A 183 10.16 2.65 16.70
CA ALA A 183 10.99 1.48 16.39
C ALA A 183 10.16 0.41 15.70
N THR A 184 10.69 -0.18 14.61
CA THR A 184 10.09 -1.32 13.90
C THR A 184 11.02 -2.51 13.96
N ASN A 185 10.45 -3.73 14.02
CA ASN A 185 11.20 -4.98 14.07
C ASN A 185 11.00 -5.84 12.81
N SER A 186 10.08 -5.47 11.97
CA SER A 186 9.76 -6.20 10.74
C SER A 186 10.87 -6.12 9.71
N ARG A 187 11.05 -7.21 8.96
CA ARG A 187 12.01 -7.30 7.85
C ARG A 187 11.31 -7.03 6.52
N GLY A 188 12.02 -6.37 5.62
CA GLY A 188 11.52 -6.01 4.28
C GLY A 188 10.70 -4.73 4.26
N ILE A 189 10.72 -4.04 3.11
CA ILE A 189 10.17 -2.69 2.93
C ILE A 189 8.69 -2.62 3.29
N SER A 190 7.88 -3.49 2.72
CA SER A 190 6.43 -3.51 2.95
C SER A 190 6.07 -3.66 4.42
N ALA A 191 6.75 -4.57 5.11
CA ALA A 191 6.42 -4.93 6.48
C ALA A 191 6.80 -3.82 7.47
N PHE A 192 7.99 -3.23 7.35
CA PHE A 192 8.38 -2.17 8.27
C PHE A 192 7.58 -0.88 8.05
N LEU A 193 7.24 -0.54 6.80
CA LEU A 193 6.39 0.62 6.50
C LEU A 193 4.99 0.45 7.08
N ALA A 194 4.40 -0.75 6.96
CA ALA A 194 3.11 -1.06 7.55
C ALA A 194 3.15 -1.02 9.09
N GLU A 195 4.18 -1.61 9.71
CA GLU A 195 4.37 -1.57 11.17
C GLU A 195 4.56 -0.13 11.68
N ALA A 196 5.33 0.69 10.97
CA ALA A 196 5.49 2.11 11.32
C ALA A 196 4.15 2.85 11.24
N ALA A 197 3.36 2.59 10.19
CA ALA A 197 2.03 3.18 10.03
C ALA A 197 1.10 2.85 11.20
N GLU A 198 1.05 1.58 11.62
CA GLU A 198 0.24 1.15 12.77
C GLU A 198 0.66 1.85 14.06
N LYS A 199 1.97 1.95 14.32
CA LYS A 199 2.49 2.61 15.52
C LYS A 199 2.23 4.12 15.53
N ILE A 200 2.30 4.78 14.37
CA ILE A 200 1.95 6.20 14.23
C ILE A 200 0.46 6.41 14.50
N ARG A 201 -0.42 5.61 13.90
CA ARG A 201 -1.87 5.66 14.15
C ARG A 201 -2.22 5.47 15.63
N ALA A 202 -1.61 4.48 16.26
CA ALA A 202 -1.81 4.22 17.69
C ALA A 202 -1.38 5.40 18.59
N ARG A 203 -0.33 6.13 18.21
CA ARG A 203 0.09 7.35 18.92
C ARG A 203 -0.89 8.50 18.75
N ALA A 204 -1.33 8.74 17.51
CA ALA A 204 -2.29 9.82 17.20
C ALA A 204 -3.59 9.64 17.99
N THR A 205 -4.09 8.40 18.08
CA THR A 205 -5.30 8.10 18.87
C THR A 205 -5.11 8.39 20.35
N ARG A 206 -3.94 8.09 20.95
CA ARG A 206 -3.65 8.36 22.36
C ARG A 206 -3.47 9.85 22.68
N ALA A 207 -3.06 10.66 21.72
CA ALA A 207 -2.87 12.09 21.89
C ALA A 207 -4.18 12.88 21.79
N SER A 208 -5.24 12.27 21.23
CA SER A 208 -6.56 12.87 21.02
C SER A 208 -7.60 12.49 22.08
N GLY A 209 -7.27 11.58 23.00
CA GLY A 209 -8.13 11.15 24.12
C GLY A 209 -7.54 11.58 25.46
#